data_a5d8ff3f99320758c21fac543ecf193d
#
_entry.id   a5d8ff3f99320758c21fac543ecf193d
#
_cell.length_a   1.000
_cell.length_b   1.000
_cell.length_c   1.000
_cell.angle_alpha   90.00
_cell.angle_beta   90.00
_cell.angle_gamma   90.00
#
_symmetry.space_group_name_H-M   'P 1'
#
loop_
_entity.id
_entity.type
_entity.pdbx_description
1 polymer ?
#
loop_
_entity_poly.entity_id
_entity_poly.type
_entity_poly.pdbx_seq_one_letter_code
_entity_poly.pdbx_strand_id
1 'polypeptide(L)'
;DAVLDLVMSKEDTSLRCACETLVTTNRVVLAGEYKGILHNQEVDSAVRKVIKDIGYEQDGFHWNNVEITNLLHGQSADIALGTDTFGAGDQGLMFGYATKETDNYMPSAIYWSHRIVEELTKVRKQGSTVLGPDAKSQVTFEYNDNSKPVRIAKVVCSTQHNKDADIEFVREFVERIIREVLPAHYVDSATEFHINPTGRFVVGGPDGDCGLTGRKIIVDTYGGSSPHGGGAFSGKDPTKVDRSAAYLTRWIAKNIVASGRADWATVQISYAIGMKDPMSFYIESNGDSRQLTKTVENLVDMTPKGIIDRFELFRPIYSSTTNYGHFGKDYLPWEKIDLF
;
A
#
# COMPACT_ATOMS: atom_id res chain seq x y z
N ASP A 1 3.38 -0.93 10.28
CA ASP A 1 1.95 -0.98 10.60
C ASP A 1 1.59 -1.95 11.74
N ALA A 2 2.32 -3.05 11.97
CA ALA A 2 2.06 -3.93 13.13
C ALA A 2 2.27 -3.20 14.47
N VAL A 3 3.29 -2.32 14.56
CA VAL A 3 3.49 -1.46 15.74
C VAL A 3 2.36 -0.43 15.88
N LEU A 4 1.91 0.14 14.77
CA LEU A 4 0.75 1.05 14.78
C LEU A 4 -0.51 0.33 15.27
N ASP A 5 -0.80 -0.88 14.80
CA ASP A 5 -1.96 -1.65 15.26
C ASP A 5 -1.87 -2.01 16.75
N LEU A 6 -0.67 -2.26 17.29
CA LEU A 6 -0.47 -2.41 18.73
C LEU A 6 -0.88 -1.15 19.49
N VAL A 7 -0.50 0.03 19.02
CA VAL A 7 -0.90 1.30 19.62
C VAL A 7 -2.41 1.49 19.51
N MET A 8 -3.00 1.29 18.32
CA MET A 8 -4.44 1.48 18.08
C MET A 8 -5.32 0.46 18.84
N SER A 9 -4.80 -0.71 19.21
CA SER A 9 -5.54 -1.71 19.98
C SER A 9 -5.83 -1.32 21.43
N LYS A 10 -5.25 -0.23 21.93
CA LYS A 10 -5.45 0.25 23.31
C LYS A 10 -6.75 1.07 23.48
N GLU A 11 -7.58 1.21 22.44
CA GLU A 11 -8.91 1.86 22.46
C GLU A 11 -8.93 3.31 22.97
N ASP A 12 -7.83 4.04 22.79
CA ASP A 12 -7.69 5.45 23.15
C ASP A 12 -7.43 6.31 21.92
N THR A 13 -8.36 7.20 21.60
CA THR A 13 -8.25 8.09 20.43
C THR A 13 -7.21 9.21 20.59
N SER A 14 -6.61 9.35 21.76
CA SER A 14 -5.49 10.27 22.00
C SER A 14 -4.14 9.68 21.57
N LEU A 15 -4.10 8.37 21.26
CA LEU A 15 -2.89 7.67 20.85
C LEU A 15 -2.33 8.20 19.54
N ARG A 16 -1.01 8.21 19.42
CA ARG A 16 -0.27 8.64 18.22
C ARG A 16 0.87 7.67 17.96
N CYS A 17 1.20 7.51 16.69
CA CYS A 17 2.32 6.68 16.27
C CYS A 17 2.90 7.22 14.96
N ALA A 18 4.22 7.34 14.93
CA ALA A 18 4.99 7.52 13.71
C ALA A 18 6.19 6.58 13.81
N CYS A 19 6.06 5.39 13.22
CA CYS A 19 7.06 4.34 13.32
C CYS A 19 7.72 4.13 11.96
N GLU A 20 9.00 4.47 11.86
CA GLU A 20 9.87 4.15 10.73
C GLU A 20 10.58 2.83 10.99
N THR A 21 10.75 2.04 9.94
CA THR A 21 11.37 0.72 10.00
C THR A 21 12.48 0.61 8.97
N LEU A 22 13.67 0.23 9.41
CA LEU A 22 14.77 -0.22 8.56
C LEU A 22 14.99 -1.70 8.79
N VAL A 23 15.17 -2.46 7.71
CA VAL A 23 15.51 -3.88 7.75
C VAL A 23 16.72 -4.16 6.87
N THR A 24 17.63 -4.98 7.37
CA THR A 24 18.83 -5.43 6.63
C THR A 24 19.24 -6.81 7.17
N THR A 25 20.36 -7.38 6.68
CA THR A 25 20.86 -8.68 7.14
C THR A 25 20.83 -8.77 8.68
N ASN A 26 20.12 -9.75 9.17
CA ASN A 26 19.90 -10.09 10.58
C ASN A 26 19.49 -8.91 11.49
N ARG A 27 18.93 -7.83 10.97
CA ARG A 27 18.59 -6.66 11.78
C ARG A 27 17.29 -5.97 11.37
N VAL A 28 16.52 -5.57 12.39
CA VAL A 28 15.39 -4.63 12.29
C VAL A 28 15.67 -3.45 13.21
N VAL A 29 15.56 -2.25 12.69
CA VAL A 29 15.63 -1.00 13.46
C VAL A 29 14.29 -0.29 13.36
N LEU A 30 13.69 0.00 14.50
CA LEU A 30 12.48 0.82 14.62
C LEU A 30 12.88 2.17 15.21
N ALA A 31 12.43 3.25 14.61
CA ALA A 31 12.68 4.61 15.09
C ALA A 31 11.40 5.45 14.94
N GLY A 32 11.26 6.48 15.77
CA GLY A 32 10.11 7.39 15.71
C GLY A 32 9.46 7.63 17.05
N GLU A 33 8.26 8.15 17.04
CA GLU A 33 7.56 8.60 18.23
C GLU A 33 6.21 7.91 18.40
N TYR A 34 5.80 7.76 19.66
CA TYR A 34 4.43 7.33 20.00
C TYR A 34 3.90 8.11 21.23
N LYS A 35 2.58 8.21 21.31
CA LYS A 35 1.86 8.69 22.50
C LYS A 35 1.00 7.53 23.01
N GLY A 36 1.18 7.17 24.27
CA GLY A 36 0.52 6.05 24.90
C GLY A 36 1.49 5.11 25.63
N ILE A 37 1.03 3.91 25.98
CA ILE A 37 1.81 2.87 26.61
C ILE A 37 2.18 1.80 25.60
N LEU A 38 3.47 1.60 25.39
CA LEU A 38 4.02 0.61 24.46
C LEU A 38 5.20 -0.11 25.15
N HIS A 39 5.07 -1.41 25.36
CA HIS A 39 6.11 -2.19 26.01
C HIS A 39 7.06 -2.80 24.97
N ASN A 40 8.37 -2.75 25.22
CA ASN A 40 9.38 -3.30 24.31
C ASN A 40 9.13 -4.77 23.96
N GLN A 41 8.63 -5.57 24.90
CA GLN A 41 8.33 -6.99 24.64
C GLN A 41 7.15 -7.19 23.69
N GLU A 42 6.13 -6.31 23.73
CA GLU A 42 5.00 -6.34 22.78
C GLU A 42 5.49 -6.00 21.38
N VAL A 43 6.36 -4.99 21.26
CA VAL A 43 6.97 -4.58 19.98
C VAL A 43 7.82 -5.70 19.40
N ASP A 44 8.72 -6.29 20.20
CA ASP A 44 9.57 -7.42 19.77
C ASP A 44 8.70 -8.59 19.25
N SER A 45 7.68 -8.96 20.01
CA SER A 45 6.78 -10.04 19.64
C SER A 45 6.02 -9.75 18.34
N ALA A 46 5.54 -8.52 18.14
CA ALA A 46 4.83 -8.11 16.93
C ALA A 46 5.75 -8.15 15.70
N VAL A 47 6.99 -7.65 15.83
CA VAL A 47 7.96 -7.68 14.74
C VAL A 47 8.29 -9.11 14.33
N ARG A 48 8.61 -9.99 15.30
CA ARG A 48 8.91 -11.41 15.03
C ARG A 48 7.71 -12.12 14.40
N LYS A 49 6.51 -11.83 14.88
CA LYS A 49 5.28 -12.38 14.29
C LYS A 49 5.13 -12.01 12.83
N VAL A 50 5.34 -10.74 12.46
CA VAL A 50 5.27 -10.29 11.06
C VAL A 50 6.29 -11.01 10.20
N ILE A 51 7.56 -11.10 10.63
CA ILE A 51 8.63 -11.76 9.88
C ILE A 51 8.28 -13.26 9.66
N LYS A 52 7.76 -13.91 10.71
CA LYS A 52 7.30 -15.31 10.66
C LYS A 52 6.12 -15.49 9.70
N ASP A 53 5.11 -14.62 9.78
CA ASP A 53 3.92 -14.68 8.93
C ASP A 53 4.26 -14.43 7.44
N ILE A 54 5.27 -13.59 7.16
CA ILE A 54 5.84 -13.42 5.83
C ILE A 54 6.54 -14.71 5.38
N GLY A 55 7.25 -15.40 6.29
CA GLY A 55 7.93 -16.67 6.03
C GLY A 55 9.45 -16.55 5.84
N TYR A 56 10.08 -15.54 6.45
CA TYR A 56 11.55 -15.45 6.44
C TYR A 56 12.16 -16.38 7.49
N GLU A 57 12.80 -17.45 6.99
CA GLU A 57 13.51 -18.48 7.75
C GLU A 57 14.86 -18.83 7.07
N GLN A 58 15.56 -17.81 6.57
CA GLN A 58 16.87 -17.94 5.93
C GLN A 58 18.01 -17.53 6.87
N ASP A 59 19.23 -18.00 6.61
CA ASP A 59 20.38 -17.77 7.51
C ASP A 59 20.63 -16.30 7.82
N GLY A 60 20.54 -15.42 6.82
CA GLY A 60 20.76 -13.99 6.97
C GLY A 60 19.56 -13.19 7.47
N PHE A 61 18.34 -13.80 7.54
CA PHE A 61 17.16 -13.14 8.09
C PHE A 61 16.10 -14.15 8.52
N HIS A 62 16.00 -14.35 9.84
CA HIS A 62 15.12 -15.37 10.44
C HIS A 62 14.33 -14.77 11.60
N TRP A 63 13.01 -15.00 11.64
CA TRP A 63 12.10 -14.41 12.64
C TRP A 63 12.53 -14.63 14.09
N ASN A 64 13.17 -15.77 14.41
CA ASN A 64 13.60 -16.11 15.77
C ASN A 64 14.95 -15.50 16.17
N ASN A 65 15.84 -15.25 15.20
CA ASN A 65 17.23 -14.90 15.46
C ASN A 65 17.55 -13.41 15.16
N VAL A 66 16.67 -12.72 14.40
CA VAL A 66 16.89 -11.33 14.01
C VAL A 66 17.08 -10.43 15.23
N GLU A 67 18.06 -9.56 15.17
CA GLU A 67 18.29 -8.53 16.17
C GLU A 67 17.31 -7.35 15.96
N ILE A 68 16.55 -7.01 17.00
CA ILE A 68 15.59 -5.90 16.96
C ILE A 68 16.12 -4.75 17.80
N THR A 69 16.41 -3.62 17.16
CA THR A 69 16.79 -2.37 17.81
C THR A 69 15.58 -1.46 17.87
N ASN A 70 15.00 -1.28 19.06
CA ASN A 70 13.84 -0.41 19.25
C ASN A 70 14.31 0.95 19.78
N LEU A 71 14.23 1.99 18.94
CA LEU A 71 14.53 3.39 19.23
C LEU A 71 13.25 4.24 19.30
N LEU A 72 12.08 3.61 19.37
CA LEU A 72 10.83 4.33 19.56
C LEU A 72 10.81 5.00 20.92
N HIS A 73 10.39 6.26 20.98
CA HIS A 73 10.32 7.06 22.22
C HIS A 73 8.99 7.80 22.35
N GLY A 74 8.67 8.22 23.57
CA GLY A 74 7.46 9.00 23.83
C GLY A 74 7.50 10.37 23.13
N GLN A 75 6.39 10.76 22.51
CA GLN A 75 6.25 12.06 21.84
C GLN A 75 6.47 13.21 22.84
N SER A 76 7.23 14.25 22.44
CA SER A 76 7.40 15.45 23.27
C SER A 76 6.10 16.23 23.45
N ALA A 77 5.95 16.88 24.62
CA ALA A 77 4.74 17.66 24.94
C ALA A 77 4.54 18.86 23.97
N ASP A 78 5.60 19.40 23.40
CA ASP A 78 5.53 20.55 22.49
C ASP A 78 4.93 20.19 21.12
N ILE A 79 5.16 18.97 20.63
CA ILE A 79 4.57 18.46 19.40
C ILE A 79 3.09 18.13 19.60
N ALA A 80 2.70 17.68 20.81
CA ALA A 80 1.33 17.37 21.15
C ALA A 80 0.38 18.56 21.04
N LEU A 81 0.84 19.78 21.34
CA LEU A 81 0.02 21.01 21.30
C LEU A 81 -0.52 21.33 19.88
N GLY A 82 0.21 21.00 18.82
CA GLY A 82 -0.22 21.23 17.43
C GLY A 82 -1.20 20.20 16.91
N THR A 83 -1.18 18.97 17.41
CA THR A 83 -2.01 17.86 16.94
C THR A 83 -3.31 17.67 17.72
N ASP A 84 -3.41 18.16 18.96
CA ASP A 84 -4.59 18.02 19.82
C ASP A 84 -5.79 18.90 19.36
N THR A 85 -5.58 19.83 18.41
CA THR A 85 -6.64 20.68 17.83
C THR A 85 -7.27 20.09 16.56
N PHE A 86 -6.91 18.86 16.17
CA PHE A 86 -7.34 18.22 14.90
C PHE A 86 -7.05 19.05 13.65
N GLY A 87 -6.06 19.93 13.68
CA GLY A 87 -5.46 20.52 12.49
C GLY A 87 -4.55 19.52 11.77
N ALA A 88 -4.23 19.77 10.51
CA ALA A 88 -3.25 18.97 9.80
C ALA A 88 -1.90 19.01 10.51
N GLY A 89 -1.31 17.83 10.80
CA GLY A 89 -0.04 17.72 11.51
C GLY A 89 1.16 18.15 10.68
N ASP A 90 0.98 18.28 9.36
CA ASP A 90 2.00 18.72 8.42
C ASP A 90 1.33 19.37 7.19
N GLN A 91 2.13 20.04 6.39
CA GLN A 91 1.76 20.45 5.04
C GLN A 91 1.86 19.23 4.10
N GLY A 92 1.04 19.17 3.05
CA GLY A 92 1.13 18.09 2.08
C GLY A 92 0.14 18.22 0.94
N LEU A 93 0.41 17.43 -0.10
CA LEU A 93 -0.42 17.25 -1.27
C LEU A 93 -0.72 15.76 -1.42
N MET A 94 -2.00 15.39 -1.53
CA MET A 94 -2.43 14.01 -1.64
C MET A 94 -3.29 13.82 -2.87
N PHE A 95 -3.18 12.64 -3.48
CA PHE A 95 -3.91 12.26 -4.68
C PHE A 95 -4.70 10.98 -4.47
N GLY A 96 -5.89 10.95 -5.06
CA GLY A 96 -6.69 9.75 -5.25
C GLY A 96 -6.96 9.53 -6.73
N TYR A 97 -7.08 8.26 -7.12
CA TYR A 97 -7.38 7.90 -8.49
C TYR A 97 -8.33 6.71 -8.56
N ALA A 98 -9.14 6.68 -9.60
CA ALA A 98 -9.97 5.54 -9.97
C ALA A 98 -10.20 5.53 -11.48
N THR A 99 -10.37 4.34 -12.04
CA THR A 99 -10.65 4.10 -13.47
C THR A 99 -11.53 2.86 -13.64
N LYS A 100 -12.30 2.79 -14.72
CA LYS A 100 -13.11 1.61 -15.06
C LYS A 100 -12.32 0.43 -15.66
N GLU A 101 -11.01 0.42 -15.54
CA GLU A 101 -10.17 -0.63 -16.12
C GLU A 101 -10.32 -2.00 -15.43
N THR A 102 -10.67 -2.00 -14.14
CA THR A 102 -10.89 -3.21 -13.34
C THR A 102 -12.14 -3.07 -12.48
N ASP A 103 -12.69 -4.18 -12.00
CA ASP A 103 -13.92 -4.21 -11.20
C ASP A 103 -13.82 -3.44 -9.88
N ASN A 104 -12.61 -3.33 -9.32
CA ASN A 104 -12.34 -2.55 -8.12
C ASN A 104 -11.81 -1.13 -8.41
N TYR A 105 -11.96 -0.68 -9.65
CA TYR A 105 -11.61 0.68 -10.09
C TYR A 105 -10.13 1.04 -9.93
N MET A 106 -9.24 0.06 -10.07
CA MET A 106 -7.79 0.26 -10.07
C MET A 106 -7.23 0.24 -11.51
N PRO A 107 -6.09 0.91 -11.76
CA PRO A 107 -5.38 0.78 -13.03
C PRO A 107 -4.94 -0.67 -13.28
N SER A 108 -5.13 -1.16 -14.50
CA SER A 108 -4.88 -2.56 -14.86
C SER A 108 -3.44 -3.01 -14.58
N ALA A 109 -2.44 -2.20 -14.91
CA ALA A 109 -1.03 -2.59 -14.76
C ALA A 109 -0.66 -2.91 -13.31
N ILE A 110 -0.93 -2.00 -12.37
CA ILE A 110 -0.61 -2.22 -10.95
C ILE A 110 -1.51 -3.28 -10.32
N TYR A 111 -2.79 -3.33 -10.70
CA TYR A 111 -3.73 -4.34 -10.21
C TYR A 111 -3.23 -5.76 -10.52
N TRP A 112 -2.93 -6.05 -11.77
CA TRP A 112 -2.48 -7.38 -12.17
C TRP A 112 -1.08 -7.69 -11.65
N SER A 113 -0.19 -6.69 -11.52
CA SER A 113 1.09 -6.86 -10.83
C SER A 113 0.90 -7.32 -9.38
N HIS A 114 0.00 -6.71 -8.64
CA HIS A 114 -0.33 -7.14 -7.27
C HIS A 114 -0.95 -8.54 -7.23
N ARG A 115 -1.87 -8.86 -8.13
CA ARG A 115 -2.51 -10.19 -8.18
C ARG A 115 -1.51 -11.31 -8.43
N ILE A 116 -0.50 -11.09 -9.28
CA ILE A 116 0.58 -12.05 -9.52
C ILE A 116 1.33 -12.38 -8.22
N VAL A 117 1.86 -11.38 -7.52
CA VAL A 117 2.65 -11.62 -6.30
C VAL A 117 1.80 -12.11 -5.13
N GLU A 118 0.52 -11.75 -5.09
CA GLU A 118 -0.43 -12.28 -4.12
C GLU A 118 -0.67 -13.78 -4.35
N GLU A 119 -0.86 -14.24 -5.60
CA GLU A 119 -1.04 -15.66 -5.90
C GLU A 119 0.23 -16.46 -5.66
N LEU A 120 1.42 -15.93 -6.00
CA LEU A 120 2.69 -16.58 -5.65
C LEU A 120 2.82 -16.78 -4.14
N THR A 121 2.44 -15.79 -3.34
CA THR A 121 2.42 -15.89 -1.87
C THR A 121 1.43 -16.94 -1.38
N LYS A 122 0.25 -17.01 -1.97
CA LYS A 122 -0.78 -17.99 -1.64
C LYS A 122 -0.30 -19.41 -1.94
N VAL A 123 0.26 -19.67 -3.13
CA VAL A 123 0.83 -20.96 -3.52
C VAL A 123 1.96 -21.36 -2.57
N ARG A 124 2.85 -20.43 -2.20
CA ARG A 124 3.90 -20.69 -1.21
C ARG A 124 3.33 -21.08 0.16
N LYS A 125 2.35 -20.32 0.67
CA LYS A 125 1.71 -20.59 1.97
C LYS A 125 0.87 -21.88 1.99
N GLN A 126 0.46 -22.36 0.83
CA GLN A 126 -0.21 -23.65 0.66
C GLN A 126 0.76 -24.83 0.63
N GLY A 127 2.05 -24.61 0.83
CA GLY A 127 3.06 -25.65 1.00
C GLY A 127 4.00 -25.85 -0.19
N SER A 128 4.04 -24.92 -1.15
CA SER A 128 5.09 -24.98 -2.19
C SER A 128 6.47 -24.87 -1.57
N THR A 129 7.33 -25.86 -1.85
CA THR A 129 8.74 -25.89 -1.45
C THR A 129 9.66 -25.17 -2.45
N VAL A 130 9.10 -24.68 -3.56
CA VAL A 130 9.86 -24.03 -4.63
C VAL A 130 10.07 -22.55 -4.36
N LEU A 131 9.01 -21.85 -3.92
CA LEU A 131 8.99 -20.39 -3.82
C LEU A 131 9.47 -19.89 -2.46
N GLY A 132 10.28 -18.81 -2.47
CA GLY A 132 10.62 -18.01 -1.30
C GLY A 132 9.66 -16.82 -1.10
N PRO A 133 9.83 -16.06 0.00
CA PRO A 133 8.91 -14.96 0.35
C PRO A 133 9.09 -13.69 -0.48
N ASP A 134 10.25 -13.43 -1.08
CA ASP A 134 10.52 -12.23 -1.85
C ASP A 134 10.11 -12.40 -3.32
N ALA A 135 9.28 -11.49 -3.81
CA ALA A 135 8.88 -11.46 -5.21
C ALA A 135 8.56 -10.04 -5.68
N LYS A 136 8.83 -9.79 -6.95
CA LYS A 136 8.50 -8.54 -7.65
C LYS A 136 7.83 -8.87 -8.97
N SER A 137 6.81 -8.11 -9.36
CA SER A 137 6.19 -8.24 -10.67
C SER A 137 5.98 -6.88 -11.33
N GLN A 138 5.95 -6.90 -12.64
CA GLN A 138 5.62 -5.75 -13.49
C GLN A 138 4.79 -6.25 -14.67
N VAL A 139 3.70 -5.55 -14.98
CA VAL A 139 2.85 -5.84 -16.14
C VAL A 139 2.79 -4.62 -17.03
N THR A 140 3.07 -4.80 -18.32
CA THR A 140 3.00 -3.74 -19.33
C THR A 140 1.79 -3.97 -20.21
N PHE A 141 0.87 -3.02 -20.23
CA PHE A 141 -0.31 -3.01 -21.08
C PHE A 141 -0.11 -2.11 -22.31
N GLU A 142 -0.65 -2.53 -23.43
CA GLU A 142 -0.95 -1.66 -24.56
C GLU A 142 -2.34 -1.07 -24.39
N TYR A 143 -2.46 0.23 -24.71
CA TYR A 143 -3.71 0.97 -24.64
C TYR A 143 -4.10 1.45 -26.04
N ASN A 144 -5.39 1.51 -26.33
CA ASN A 144 -5.89 2.13 -27.54
C ASN A 144 -5.99 3.66 -27.43
N ASP A 145 -6.37 4.34 -28.51
CA ASP A 145 -6.52 5.80 -28.58
C ASP A 145 -7.54 6.37 -27.58
N ASN A 146 -8.42 5.53 -27.03
CA ASN A 146 -9.40 5.89 -26.00
C ASN A 146 -8.88 5.58 -24.59
N SER A 147 -7.59 5.35 -24.42
CA SER A 147 -6.96 5.02 -23.13
C SER A 147 -7.57 3.78 -22.44
N LYS A 148 -8.02 2.79 -23.23
CA LYS A 148 -8.49 1.51 -22.68
C LYS A 148 -7.42 0.43 -22.89
N PRO A 149 -7.15 -0.40 -21.87
CA PRO A 149 -6.21 -1.50 -21.99
C PRO A 149 -6.73 -2.53 -23.01
N VAL A 150 -5.87 -2.96 -23.93
CA VAL A 150 -6.25 -3.90 -25.03
C VAL A 150 -5.52 -5.23 -24.96
N ARG A 151 -4.27 -5.25 -24.52
CA ARG A 151 -3.47 -6.46 -24.35
C ARG A 151 -2.31 -6.27 -23.38
N ILE A 152 -1.80 -7.37 -22.87
CA ILE A 152 -0.55 -7.40 -22.10
C ILE A 152 0.61 -7.64 -23.08
N ALA A 153 1.49 -6.65 -23.17
CA ALA A 153 2.68 -6.75 -23.99
C ALA A 153 3.78 -7.56 -23.29
N LYS A 154 4.05 -7.24 -22.01
CA LYS A 154 5.15 -7.87 -21.26
C LYS A 154 4.75 -8.11 -19.81
N VAL A 155 5.25 -9.22 -19.26
CA VAL A 155 5.21 -9.54 -17.84
C VAL A 155 6.62 -9.83 -17.37
N VAL A 156 7.09 -9.09 -16.37
CA VAL A 156 8.36 -9.37 -15.69
C VAL A 156 8.04 -9.84 -14.28
N CYS A 157 8.62 -10.97 -13.89
CA CYS A 157 8.49 -11.50 -12.53
C CYS A 157 9.84 -11.99 -12.03
N SER A 158 10.28 -11.47 -10.89
CA SER A 158 11.43 -12.00 -10.16
C SER A 158 10.94 -12.55 -8.84
N THR A 159 11.14 -13.83 -8.59
CA THR A 159 10.72 -14.50 -7.35
C THR A 159 11.84 -15.32 -6.75
N GLN A 160 11.99 -15.17 -5.44
CA GLN A 160 12.91 -15.99 -4.65
C GLN A 160 12.49 -17.46 -4.72
N HIS A 161 13.47 -18.34 -4.81
CA HIS A 161 13.24 -19.78 -4.90
C HIS A 161 14.22 -20.58 -4.06
N ASN A 162 13.87 -21.83 -3.78
CA ASN A 162 14.72 -22.77 -3.07
C ASN A 162 16.05 -22.98 -3.84
N LYS A 163 17.15 -23.08 -3.09
CA LYS A 163 18.51 -23.25 -3.64
C LYS A 163 18.69 -24.52 -4.49
N ASP A 164 17.91 -25.55 -4.19
CA ASP A 164 17.99 -26.87 -4.84
C ASP A 164 17.00 -26.99 -6.03
N ALA A 165 16.18 -25.95 -6.29
CA ALA A 165 15.27 -25.93 -7.41
C ALA A 165 16.01 -25.61 -8.73
N ASP A 166 15.72 -26.39 -9.78
CA ASP A 166 16.18 -26.10 -11.14
C ASP A 166 15.55 -24.81 -11.67
N ILE A 167 16.33 -23.92 -12.27
CA ILE A 167 15.87 -22.60 -12.66
C ILE A 167 14.85 -22.65 -13.81
N GLU A 168 14.97 -23.58 -14.73
CA GLU A 168 14.02 -23.72 -15.83
C GLU A 168 12.68 -24.23 -15.30
N PHE A 169 12.72 -25.19 -14.37
CA PHE A 169 11.52 -25.63 -13.65
C PHE A 169 10.84 -24.46 -12.91
N VAL A 170 11.63 -23.61 -12.22
CA VAL A 170 11.09 -22.42 -11.53
C VAL A 170 10.39 -21.49 -12.53
N ARG A 171 11.00 -21.22 -13.67
CA ARG A 171 10.44 -20.38 -14.73
C ARG A 171 9.11 -20.90 -15.24
N GLU A 172 9.06 -22.16 -15.63
CA GLU A 172 7.83 -22.81 -16.13
C GLU A 172 6.73 -22.83 -15.06
N PHE A 173 7.09 -23.14 -13.82
CA PHE A 173 6.16 -23.18 -12.68
C PHE A 173 5.53 -21.80 -12.43
N VAL A 174 6.35 -20.76 -12.38
CA VAL A 174 5.90 -19.37 -12.14
C VAL A 174 5.10 -18.84 -13.32
N GLU A 175 5.54 -19.09 -14.57
CA GLU A 175 4.78 -18.68 -15.76
C GLU A 175 3.38 -19.27 -15.79
N ARG A 176 3.24 -20.55 -15.42
CA ARG A 176 1.94 -21.20 -15.32
C ARG A 176 1.03 -20.49 -14.32
N ILE A 177 1.53 -20.17 -13.12
CA ILE A 177 0.77 -19.43 -12.11
C ILE A 177 0.35 -18.05 -12.66
N ILE A 178 1.25 -17.33 -13.32
CA ILE A 178 0.97 -16.02 -13.88
C ILE A 178 -0.13 -16.11 -14.95
N ARG A 179 -0.07 -17.11 -15.82
CA ARG A 179 -1.10 -17.30 -16.87
C ARG A 179 -2.47 -17.66 -16.30
N GLU A 180 -2.53 -18.34 -15.15
CA GLU A 180 -3.79 -18.62 -14.42
C GLU A 180 -4.39 -17.37 -13.77
N VAL A 181 -3.55 -16.41 -13.37
CA VAL A 181 -3.97 -15.14 -12.76
C VAL A 181 -4.44 -14.13 -13.78
N LEU A 182 -3.75 -14.03 -14.92
CA LEU A 182 -4.02 -13.01 -15.92
C LEU A 182 -5.28 -13.35 -16.76
N PRO A 183 -6.13 -12.36 -17.09
CA PRO A 183 -7.28 -12.62 -17.94
C PRO A 183 -6.83 -13.05 -19.33
N ALA A 184 -7.36 -14.18 -19.77
CA ALA A 184 -6.96 -14.81 -21.04
C ALA A 184 -7.17 -13.89 -22.28
N HIS A 185 -8.13 -12.97 -22.21
CA HIS A 185 -8.39 -12.03 -23.32
C HIS A 185 -7.33 -10.92 -23.46
N TYR A 186 -6.47 -10.71 -22.44
CA TYR A 186 -5.34 -9.79 -22.52
C TYR A 186 -4.03 -10.45 -22.90
N VAL A 187 -3.97 -11.79 -22.89
CA VAL A 187 -2.75 -12.56 -23.18
C VAL A 187 -2.85 -13.20 -24.57
N ASP A 188 -1.85 -12.98 -25.43
CA ASP A 188 -1.76 -13.56 -26.75
C ASP A 188 -0.38 -14.17 -27.05
N SER A 189 -0.18 -14.64 -28.28
CA SER A 189 1.09 -15.25 -28.71
C SER A 189 2.28 -14.28 -28.75
N ALA A 190 2.01 -12.98 -28.75
CA ALA A 190 3.03 -11.93 -28.75
C ALA A 190 3.32 -11.39 -27.32
N THR A 191 2.62 -11.88 -26.30
CA THR A 191 2.90 -11.52 -24.90
C THR A 191 4.23 -12.15 -24.46
N GLU A 192 5.16 -11.31 -24.04
CA GLU A 192 6.48 -11.74 -23.56
C GLU A 192 6.46 -11.98 -22.03
N PHE A 193 7.00 -13.12 -21.57
CA PHE A 193 7.17 -13.45 -20.15
C PHE A 193 8.64 -13.50 -19.79
N HIS A 194 9.08 -12.66 -18.87
CA HIS A 194 10.45 -12.57 -18.36
C HIS A 194 10.46 -13.03 -16.89
N ILE A 195 10.64 -14.32 -16.65
CA ILE A 195 10.64 -14.91 -15.32
C ILE A 195 12.09 -15.13 -14.85
N ASN A 196 12.44 -14.53 -13.71
CA ASN A 196 13.81 -14.56 -13.18
C ASN A 196 14.84 -14.30 -14.29
N PRO A 197 14.79 -13.14 -14.99
CA PRO A 197 15.64 -12.89 -16.16
C PRO A 197 17.12 -12.84 -15.81
N THR A 198 17.48 -12.53 -14.57
CA THR A 198 18.86 -12.57 -14.06
C THR A 198 19.32 -13.96 -13.63
N GLY A 199 18.45 -14.99 -13.73
CA GLY A 199 18.72 -16.34 -13.32
C GLY A 199 18.40 -16.60 -11.86
N ARG A 200 19.34 -17.20 -11.12
CA ARG A 200 19.17 -17.68 -9.75
C ARG A 200 18.85 -16.54 -8.77
N PHE A 201 17.80 -16.74 -7.95
CA PHE A 201 17.37 -15.79 -6.90
C PHE A 201 17.05 -16.56 -5.60
N VAL A 202 18.06 -16.88 -4.82
CA VAL A 202 17.96 -17.69 -3.59
C VAL A 202 17.98 -16.84 -2.32
N VAL A 203 18.84 -15.83 -2.26
CA VAL A 203 18.90 -14.88 -1.16
C VAL A 203 18.00 -13.69 -1.49
N GLY A 204 16.94 -13.48 -0.71
CA GLY A 204 15.97 -12.41 -0.92
C GLY A 204 15.61 -11.68 0.38
N GLY A 205 14.69 -10.73 0.25
CA GLY A 205 14.26 -9.90 1.38
C GLY A 205 15.37 -9.05 1.97
N PRO A 206 15.34 -8.78 3.30
CA PRO A 206 16.29 -7.89 3.96
C PRO A 206 17.74 -8.34 3.91
N ASP A 207 18.00 -9.62 3.70
CA ASP A 207 19.35 -10.16 3.53
C ASP A 207 19.92 -9.86 2.13
N GLY A 208 19.06 -9.83 1.12
CA GLY A 208 19.45 -9.49 -0.24
C GLY A 208 19.57 -7.99 -0.48
N ASP A 209 18.69 -7.19 0.10
CA ASP A 209 18.63 -5.74 -0.06
C ASP A 209 17.98 -5.07 1.15
N CYS A 210 18.53 -3.93 1.57
CA CYS A 210 18.03 -3.16 2.70
C CYS A 210 16.63 -2.59 2.39
N GLY A 211 15.69 -2.77 3.32
CA GLY A 211 14.33 -2.22 3.24
C GLY A 211 14.14 -1.04 4.19
N LEU A 212 13.36 -0.05 3.75
CA LEU A 212 12.92 1.08 4.56
C LEU A 212 11.45 1.38 4.35
N THR A 213 10.78 1.83 5.43
CA THR A 213 9.42 2.36 5.36
C THR A 213 9.34 3.49 4.33
N GLY A 214 8.27 3.52 3.53
CA GLY A 214 7.98 4.62 2.64
C GLY A 214 8.82 4.71 1.36
N ARG A 215 9.57 3.67 0.99
CA ARG A 215 10.35 3.63 -0.25
C ARG A 215 9.65 2.97 -1.44
N LYS A 216 8.38 2.56 -1.30
CA LYS A 216 7.58 1.93 -2.35
C LYS A 216 6.22 2.61 -2.53
N ILE A 217 6.17 3.95 -2.36
CA ILE A 217 4.94 4.74 -2.35
C ILE A 217 4.12 4.66 -3.65
N ILE A 218 4.77 4.45 -4.78
CA ILE A 218 4.09 4.28 -6.08
C ILE A 218 3.49 2.87 -6.19
N VAL A 219 4.16 1.85 -5.65
CA VAL A 219 3.61 0.48 -5.53
C VAL A 219 2.45 0.45 -4.54
N ASP A 220 2.54 1.23 -3.46
CA ASP A 220 1.47 1.35 -2.45
C ASP A 220 0.18 1.99 -3.00
N THR A 221 0.27 2.73 -4.11
CA THR A 221 -0.82 3.52 -4.67
C THR A 221 -1.24 3.04 -6.06
N TYR A 222 -0.88 3.75 -7.14
CA TYR A 222 -1.47 3.55 -8.47
C TYR A 222 -0.46 3.14 -9.56
N GLY A 223 0.78 2.78 -9.20
CA GLY A 223 1.77 2.27 -10.14
C GLY A 223 2.19 3.25 -11.23
N GLY A 224 2.05 4.55 -11.00
CA GLY A 224 2.39 5.60 -11.98
C GLY A 224 1.22 6.05 -12.87
N SER A 225 0.02 5.51 -12.69
CA SER A 225 -1.19 5.95 -13.43
C SER A 225 -1.80 7.26 -12.91
N SER A 226 -1.30 7.76 -11.78
CA SER A 226 -1.74 9.01 -11.15
C SER A 226 -0.54 9.75 -10.58
N PRO A 227 -0.60 11.08 -10.44
CA PRO A 227 0.33 11.83 -9.62
C PRO A 227 0.39 11.29 -8.19
N HIS A 228 1.48 11.60 -7.48
CA HIS A 228 1.68 11.27 -6.07
C HIS A 228 2.24 12.46 -5.31
N GLY A 229 1.72 12.72 -4.11
CA GLY A 229 2.16 13.87 -3.29
C GLY A 229 3.49 13.67 -2.56
N GLY A 230 4.02 12.45 -2.54
CA GLY A 230 5.29 12.09 -1.92
C GLY A 230 5.16 11.51 -0.49
N GLY A 231 4.00 11.63 0.15
CA GLY A 231 3.76 11.13 1.50
C GLY A 231 3.68 9.60 1.56
N ALA A 232 4.45 8.98 2.46
CA ALA A 232 4.34 7.56 2.79
C ALA A 232 3.19 7.30 3.77
N PHE A 233 2.62 6.09 3.76
CA PHE A 233 1.49 5.71 4.61
C PHE A 233 1.91 4.87 5.81
N SER A 234 2.60 3.77 5.59
CA SER A 234 2.93 2.79 6.61
C SER A 234 3.67 3.39 7.81
N GLY A 235 3.28 2.98 9.01
CA GLY A 235 3.86 3.46 10.27
C GLY A 235 3.20 4.73 10.82
N LYS A 236 2.46 5.48 10.02
CA LYS A 236 1.78 6.73 10.41
C LYS A 236 0.36 6.46 10.91
N ASP A 237 0.00 7.04 12.06
CA ASP A 237 -1.38 7.04 12.56
C ASP A 237 -2.29 7.97 11.73
N PRO A 238 -3.64 7.85 11.85
CA PRO A 238 -4.57 8.56 10.97
C PRO A 238 -4.60 10.08 11.12
N THR A 239 -3.96 10.66 12.12
CA THR A 239 -3.84 12.13 12.23
C THR A 239 -2.88 12.71 11.19
N LYS A 240 -2.03 11.90 10.58
CA LYS A 240 -1.15 12.28 9.49
C LYS A 240 -1.94 12.27 8.19
N VAL A 241 -2.15 13.46 7.63
CA VAL A 241 -2.92 13.67 6.39
C VAL A 241 -2.30 12.98 5.18
N ASP A 242 -0.99 12.75 5.17
CA ASP A 242 -0.30 11.94 4.15
C ASP A 242 -1.02 10.60 3.93
N ARG A 243 -1.50 9.98 5.01
CA ARG A 243 -2.21 8.70 4.97
C ARG A 243 -3.71 8.90 4.87
N SER A 244 -4.33 9.59 5.81
CA SER A 244 -5.79 9.70 5.92
C SER A 244 -6.42 10.43 4.74
N ALA A 245 -5.83 11.54 4.28
CA ALA A 245 -6.35 12.28 3.15
C ALA A 245 -6.09 11.57 1.81
N ALA A 246 -5.03 10.79 1.66
CA ALA A 246 -4.86 9.92 0.50
C ALA A 246 -5.96 8.84 0.43
N TYR A 247 -6.40 8.31 1.57
CA TYR A 247 -7.54 7.40 1.63
C TYR A 247 -8.86 8.08 1.29
N LEU A 248 -9.07 9.31 1.77
CA LEU A 248 -10.23 10.12 1.39
C LEU A 248 -10.29 10.39 -0.11
N THR A 249 -9.18 10.82 -0.70
CA THR A 249 -9.13 11.13 -2.14
C THR A 249 -9.36 9.88 -2.99
N ARG A 250 -8.87 8.70 -2.56
CA ARG A 250 -9.20 7.41 -3.20
C ARG A 250 -10.69 7.12 -3.12
N TRP A 251 -11.30 7.25 -1.96
CA TRP A 251 -12.72 7.02 -1.78
C TRP A 251 -13.57 7.93 -2.66
N ILE A 252 -13.26 9.22 -2.74
CA ILE A 252 -13.95 10.18 -3.62
C ILE A 252 -13.81 9.75 -5.08
N ALA A 253 -12.58 9.48 -5.56
CA ALA A 253 -12.33 9.08 -6.95
C ALA A 253 -13.10 7.80 -7.31
N LYS A 254 -13.06 6.77 -6.43
CA LYS A 254 -13.78 5.50 -6.64
C LYS A 254 -15.29 5.72 -6.75
N ASN A 255 -15.88 6.54 -5.89
CA ASN A 255 -17.32 6.81 -5.90
C ASN A 255 -17.75 7.60 -7.15
N ILE A 256 -16.94 8.55 -7.63
CA ILE A 256 -17.21 9.26 -8.90
C ILE A 256 -17.31 8.27 -10.06
N VAL A 257 -16.34 7.37 -10.18
CA VAL A 257 -16.27 6.40 -11.28
C VAL A 257 -17.37 5.33 -11.14
N ALA A 258 -17.59 4.83 -9.92
CA ALA A 258 -18.61 3.82 -9.65
C ALA A 258 -20.02 4.32 -9.90
N SER A 259 -20.30 5.61 -9.64
CA SER A 259 -21.59 6.23 -9.93
C SER A 259 -21.84 6.49 -11.41
N GLY A 260 -20.87 6.23 -12.29
CA GLY A 260 -20.96 6.46 -13.73
C GLY A 260 -20.82 7.91 -14.18
N ARG A 261 -20.44 8.83 -13.27
CA ARG A 261 -20.24 10.26 -13.58
C ARG A 261 -18.97 10.52 -14.39
N ALA A 262 -18.02 9.60 -14.35
CA ALA A 262 -16.81 9.61 -15.16
C ALA A 262 -16.31 8.17 -15.37
N ASP A 263 -15.43 7.96 -16.36
CA ASP A 263 -14.74 6.67 -16.56
C ASP A 263 -13.40 6.61 -15.80
N TRP A 264 -12.85 7.78 -15.49
CA TRP A 264 -11.71 7.93 -14.60
C TRP A 264 -11.80 9.27 -13.85
N ALA A 265 -11.20 9.34 -12.68
CA ALA A 265 -11.09 10.56 -11.90
C ALA A 265 -9.79 10.58 -11.10
N THR A 266 -9.12 11.74 -11.13
CA THR A 266 -8.01 12.12 -10.25
C THR A 266 -8.50 13.16 -9.28
N VAL A 267 -8.31 12.94 -7.99
CA VAL A 267 -8.70 13.86 -6.91
C VAL A 267 -7.44 14.36 -6.23
N GLN A 268 -7.30 15.67 -6.12
CA GLN A 268 -6.19 16.33 -5.45
C GLN A 268 -6.69 17.10 -4.25
N ILE A 269 -5.99 17.00 -3.11
CA ILE A 269 -6.24 17.79 -1.91
C ILE A 269 -4.91 18.26 -1.31
N SER A 270 -4.87 19.44 -0.71
CA SER A 270 -3.69 19.93 0.00
C SER A 270 -4.04 20.51 1.35
N TYR A 271 -3.08 20.39 2.29
CA TYR A 271 -3.20 20.96 3.63
C TYR A 271 -1.98 21.82 3.96
N ALA A 272 -2.18 22.75 4.89
CA ALA A 272 -1.10 23.46 5.58
C ALA A 272 -1.07 23.05 7.05
N ILE A 273 0.12 23.04 7.64
CA ILE A 273 0.31 22.67 9.04
C ILE A 273 -0.59 23.49 9.96
N GLY A 274 -1.27 22.84 10.90
CA GLY A 274 -2.16 23.47 11.87
C GLY A 274 -3.53 23.88 11.34
N MET A 275 -3.77 23.84 10.03
CA MET A 275 -5.07 24.16 9.44
C MET A 275 -6.02 22.98 9.51
N LYS A 276 -7.31 23.23 9.79
CA LYS A 276 -8.37 22.22 9.81
C LYS A 276 -8.92 21.94 8.42
N ASP A 277 -9.15 23.01 7.65
CA ASP A 277 -9.69 22.91 6.30
C ASP A 277 -8.57 22.74 5.28
N PRO A 278 -8.83 22.03 4.17
CA PRO A 278 -7.86 21.94 3.09
C PRO A 278 -7.59 23.31 2.47
N MET A 279 -6.34 23.52 2.03
CA MET A 279 -5.93 24.72 1.32
C MET A 279 -6.41 24.72 -0.12
N SER A 280 -6.53 23.55 -0.73
CA SER A 280 -7.08 23.37 -2.07
C SER A 280 -7.69 21.98 -2.22
N PHE A 281 -8.72 21.92 -3.07
CA PHE A 281 -9.36 20.68 -3.51
C PHE A 281 -9.69 20.78 -4.99
N TYR A 282 -9.39 19.74 -5.75
CA TYR A 282 -9.61 19.71 -7.19
C TYR A 282 -9.87 18.30 -7.69
N ILE A 283 -10.79 18.18 -8.65
CA ILE A 283 -11.09 16.92 -9.34
C ILE A 283 -10.83 17.12 -10.83
N GLU A 284 -10.06 16.21 -11.42
CA GLU A 284 -9.89 16.07 -12.85
C GLU A 284 -10.51 14.74 -13.31
N SER A 285 -11.28 14.76 -14.39
CA SER A 285 -11.97 13.58 -14.92
C SER A 285 -12.37 13.78 -16.38
N ASN A 286 -12.82 12.72 -17.06
CA ASN A 286 -13.48 12.85 -18.36
C ASN A 286 -14.99 13.17 -18.25
N GLY A 287 -15.51 13.43 -17.04
CA GLY A 287 -16.85 13.97 -16.78
C GLY A 287 -16.83 15.49 -16.57
N ASP A 288 -17.89 16.01 -15.94
CA ASP A 288 -17.93 17.43 -15.55
C ASP A 288 -17.13 17.68 -14.25
N SER A 289 -15.82 17.86 -14.40
CA SER A 289 -14.88 18.06 -13.28
C SER A 289 -15.27 19.22 -12.38
N ARG A 290 -15.80 20.34 -12.95
CA ARG A 290 -16.19 21.53 -12.16
C ARG A 290 -17.42 21.26 -11.30
N GLN A 291 -18.42 20.59 -11.87
CA GLN A 291 -19.61 20.20 -11.13
C GLN A 291 -19.30 19.17 -10.05
N LEU A 292 -18.45 18.19 -10.37
CA LEU A 292 -18.00 17.17 -9.42
C LEU A 292 -17.26 17.80 -8.23
N THR A 293 -16.31 18.72 -8.48
CA THR A 293 -15.58 19.41 -7.41
C THR A 293 -16.57 20.11 -6.46
N LYS A 294 -17.48 20.94 -6.98
CA LYS A 294 -18.48 21.63 -6.16
C LYS A 294 -19.40 20.69 -5.40
N THR A 295 -19.81 19.59 -6.03
CA THR A 295 -20.70 18.61 -5.40
C THR A 295 -20.02 17.94 -4.22
N VAL A 296 -18.78 17.51 -4.39
CA VAL A 296 -18.01 16.83 -3.34
C VAL A 296 -17.66 17.78 -2.20
N GLU A 297 -17.27 19.03 -2.49
CA GLU A 297 -17.02 20.07 -1.48
C GLU A 297 -18.23 20.30 -0.55
N ASN A 298 -19.45 20.19 -1.07
CA ASN A 298 -20.67 20.36 -0.29
C ASN A 298 -21.10 19.10 0.49
N LEU A 299 -20.63 17.92 0.11
CA LEU A 299 -21.05 16.64 0.69
C LEU A 299 -20.06 16.05 1.70
N VAL A 300 -18.78 16.41 1.60
CA VAL A 300 -17.70 15.72 2.31
C VAL A 300 -17.01 16.64 3.28
N ASP A 301 -16.97 16.25 4.55
CA ASP A 301 -16.09 16.87 5.54
C ASP A 301 -14.66 16.39 5.30
N MET A 302 -13.82 17.27 4.75
CA MET A 302 -12.44 17.02 4.40
C MET A 302 -11.45 17.41 5.51
N THR A 303 -11.93 17.78 6.70
CA THR A 303 -11.05 18.01 7.85
C THR A 303 -10.40 16.71 8.29
N PRO A 304 -9.18 16.74 8.89
CA PRO A 304 -8.56 15.51 9.40
C PRO A 304 -9.47 14.72 10.34
N LYS A 305 -10.24 15.42 11.19
CA LYS A 305 -11.23 14.78 12.05
C LYS A 305 -12.38 14.13 11.26
N GLY A 306 -12.95 14.83 10.29
CA GLY A 306 -14.03 14.32 9.43
C GLY A 306 -13.60 13.04 8.70
N ILE A 307 -12.36 12.98 8.20
CA ILE A 307 -11.80 11.81 7.55
C ILE A 307 -11.69 10.64 8.53
N ILE A 308 -11.12 10.88 9.72
CA ILE A 308 -10.94 9.87 10.76
C ILE A 308 -12.28 9.29 11.20
N ASP A 309 -13.27 10.14 11.46
CA ASP A 309 -14.60 9.73 11.88
C ASP A 309 -15.32 8.93 10.79
N ARG A 310 -15.25 9.40 9.52
CA ARG A 310 -15.88 8.71 8.39
C ARG A 310 -15.42 7.28 8.21
N PHE A 311 -14.13 7.03 8.31
CA PHE A 311 -13.55 5.71 8.10
C PHE A 311 -13.26 4.95 9.40
N GLU A 312 -13.57 5.52 10.56
CA GLU A 312 -13.28 4.96 11.88
C GLU A 312 -11.82 4.53 12.02
N LEU A 313 -10.89 5.46 11.69
CA LEU A 313 -9.47 5.15 11.51
C LEU A 313 -8.70 4.88 12.81
N PHE A 314 -9.27 5.10 14.00
CA PHE A 314 -8.66 4.70 15.27
C PHE A 314 -8.89 3.22 15.62
N ARG A 315 -8.98 2.35 14.61
CA ARG A 315 -9.06 0.90 14.76
C ARG A 315 -7.76 0.24 14.29
N PRO A 316 -7.39 -0.95 14.81
CA PRO A 316 -6.19 -1.67 14.37
C PRO A 316 -6.44 -2.40 13.04
N ILE A 317 -6.48 -1.65 11.94
CA ILE A 317 -6.77 -2.14 10.59
C ILE A 317 -5.55 -2.05 9.63
N TYR A 318 -4.43 -1.55 10.12
CA TYR A 318 -3.33 -1.09 9.28
C TYR A 318 -2.43 -2.20 8.76
N SER A 319 -2.21 -3.27 9.52
CA SER A 319 -1.42 -4.42 9.07
C SER A 319 -1.99 -5.08 7.81
N SER A 320 -3.30 -4.99 7.58
CA SER A 320 -3.95 -5.51 6.39
C SER A 320 -3.72 -4.66 5.13
N THR A 321 -3.17 -3.47 5.27
CA THR A 321 -2.92 -2.54 4.17
C THR A 321 -1.54 -2.68 3.54
N THR A 322 -0.57 -3.23 4.25
CA THR A 322 0.87 -3.12 3.97
C THR A 322 1.37 -3.89 2.75
N ASN A 323 0.64 -4.86 2.24
CA ASN A 323 1.03 -5.68 1.10
C ASN A 323 0.03 -5.54 -0.05
N TYR A 324 0.51 -5.65 -1.28
CA TYR A 324 -0.31 -5.56 -2.50
C TYR A 324 -1.08 -4.24 -2.64
N GLY A 325 -0.46 -3.12 -2.22
CA GLY A 325 -1.04 -1.78 -2.26
C GLY A 325 -2.06 -1.48 -1.16
N HIS A 326 -2.37 -0.21 -0.96
CA HIS A 326 -3.34 0.28 0.03
C HIS A 326 -4.76 0.43 -0.55
N PHE A 327 -4.93 0.24 -1.87
CA PHE A 327 -6.18 0.47 -2.59
C PHE A 327 -6.65 -0.78 -3.34
N GLY A 328 -7.95 -0.79 -3.69
CA GLY A 328 -8.56 -1.88 -4.44
C GLY A 328 -8.88 -3.13 -3.61
N LYS A 329 -9.01 -3.01 -2.29
CA LYS A 329 -9.35 -4.09 -1.36
C LYS A 329 -10.71 -3.78 -0.71
N ASP A 330 -11.77 -4.41 -1.14
CA ASP A 330 -13.16 -4.07 -0.81
C ASP A 330 -13.51 -4.11 0.69
N TYR A 331 -12.69 -4.79 1.51
CA TYR A 331 -12.87 -4.82 2.97
C TYR A 331 -12.36 -3.55 3.68
N LEU A 332 -11.64 -2.67 2.99
CA LEU A 332 -11.12 -1.43 3.58
C LEU A 332 -12.18 -0.32 3.59
N PRO A 333 -12.25 0.50 4.65
CA PRO A 333 -13.30 1.51 4.78
C PRO A 333 -13.38 2.51 3.63
N TRP A 334 -12.25 2.90 3.07
CA TRP A 334 -12.16 3.86 1.94
C TRP A 334 -12.42 3.24 0.56
N GLU A 335 -12.73 1.96 0.50
CA GLU A 335 -13.14 1.29 -0.74
C GLU A 335 -14.67 1.15 -0.86
N LYS A 336 -15.44 1.64 0.10
CA LYS A 336 -16.91 1.64 0.05
C LYS A 336 -17.44 2.57 -1.05
N ILE A 337 -18.57 2.18 -1.65
CA ILE A 337 -19.30 2.97 -2.65
C ILE A 337 -20.56 3.50 -1.95
N ASP A 338 -20.48 4.68 -1.37
CA ASP A 338 -21.52 5.25 -0.50
C ASP A 338 -21.53 6.79 -0.46
N LEU A 339 -20.94 7.46 -1.47
CA LEU A 339 -20.93 8.93 -1.55
C LEU A 339 -22.15 9.49 -2.28
N PHE A 340 -22.63 8.83 -3.34
CA PHE A 340 -23.71 9.31 -4.21
C PHE A 340 -24.93 8.43 -4.17
#